data_e440e22d1c3a9bdcab4a03d140035609
#
_entry.id   e440e22d1c3a9bdcab4a03d140035609
#
_cell.length_a   1.000
_cell.length_b   1.000
_cell.length_c   1.000
_cell.angle_alpha   90.00
_cell.angle_beta   90.00
_cell.angle_gamma   90.00
#
_symmetry.space_group_name_H-M   'P 1'
#
loop_
_entity.id
_entity.type
_entity.pdbx_description
1 polymer ?
#
loop_
_entity_poly.entity_id
_entity_poly.type
_entity_poly.pdbx_seq_one_letter_code
_entity_poly.pdbx_strand_id
1 'polypeptide(L)'
;NIARLDVGLQGLAVSERAYQQARAFARERVQGSRAGQRITIIHHPDVRRMLMLMRAGCEAMRALAYTTQACVDRPTPPWPPPVRPGSI
;
A
#
# COMPACT_ATOMS: atom_id res chain seq x y z
N ASN A 1 -3.68 -7.51 18.11
CA ASN A 1 -2.85 -6.63 18.92
C ASN A 1 -2.75 -5.24 18.26
N ILE A 2 -3.28 -4.25 18.98
CA ILE A 2 -3.38 -2.86 18.49
C ILE A 2 -2.00 -2.26 18.19
N ALA A 3 -1.01 -2.54 19.06
CA ALA A 3 0.33 -2.00 18.89
C ALA A 3 0.99 -2.51 17.58
N ARG A 4 0.78 -3.76 17.24
CA ARG A 4 1.32 -4.34 16.00
C ARG A 4 0.64 -3.73 14.77
N LEU A 5 -0.66 -3.49 14.86
CA LEU A 5 -1.41 -2.85 13.78
C LEU A 5 -0.94 -1.40 13.60
N ASP A 6 -0.71 -0.67 14.68
CA ASP A 6 -0.20 0.72 14.61
C ASP A 6 1.17 0.79 13.94
N VAL A 7 2.07 -0.14 14.25
CA VAL A 7 3.39 -0.20 13.62
C VAL A 7 3.24 -0.49 12.11
N GLY A 8 2.33 -1.39 11.75
CA GLY A 8 2.03 -1.67 10.35
C GLY A 8 1.51 -0.45 9.60
N LEU A 9 0.62 0.33 10.23
CA LEU A 9 0.09 1.56 9.65
C LEU A 9 1.16 2.62 9.48
N GLN A 10 2.10 2.72 10.42
CA GLN A 10 3.24 3.62 10.29
C GLN A 10 4.13 3.24 9.10
N GLY A 11 4.36 1.95 8.91
CA GLY A 11 5.09 1.44 7.74
C GLY A 11 4.41 1.80 6.43
N LEU A 12 3.09 1.65 6.37
CA LEU A 12 2.30 2.04 5.21
C LEU A 12 2.40 3.54 4.94
N ALA A 13 2.30 4.38 5.97
CA ALA A 13 2.39 5.84 5.84
C ALA A 13 3.76 6.26 5.30
N VAL A 14 4.84 5.68 5.80
CA VAL A 14 6.20 5.95 5.31
C VAL A 14 6.35 5.52 3.85
N SER A 15 5.81 4.35 3.49
CA SER A 15 5.87 3.83 2.12
C SER A 15 5.09 4.74 1.16
N GLU A 16 3.92 5.20 1.55
CA GLU A 16 3.11 6.11 0.73
C GLU A 16 3.84 7.44 0.52
N ARG A 17 4.44 7.98 1.56
CA ARG A 17 5.22 9.22 1.45
C ARG A 17 6.41 9.04 0.51
N ALA A 18 7.13 7.93 0.63
CA ALA A 18 8.25 7.62 -0.25
C ALA A 18 7.80 7.54 -1.71
N TYR A 19 6.67 6.90 -1.97
CA TYR A 19 6.10 6.84 -3.32
C TYR A 19 5.76 8.22 -3.87
N GLN A 20 5.10 9.07 -3.08
CA GLN A 20 4.74 10.42 -3.51
C GLN A 20 5.96 11.27 -3.81
N GLN A 21 7.01 11.17 -2.99
CA GLN A 21 8.26 11.88 -3.22
C GLN A 21 8.98 11.36 -4.47
N ALA A 22 9.02 10.05 -4.67
CA ALA A 22 9.63 9.45 -5.85
C ALA A 22 8.90 9.86 -7.12
N ARG A 23 7.59 9.90 -7.09
CA ARG A 23 6.76 10.33 -8.21
C ARG A 23 7.00 11.79 -8.56
N ALA A 24 7.04 12.65 -7.56
CA ALA A 24 7.31 14.08 -7.76
C ALA A 24 8.71 14.29 -8.33
N PHE A 25 9.71 13.62 -7.78
CA PHE A 25 11.07 13.68 -8.29
C PHE A 25 11.17 13.21 -9.75
N ALA A 26 10.49 12.13 -10.10
CA ALA A 26 10.50 11.57 -11.46
C ALA A 26 9.88 12.53 -12.47
N ARG A 27 8.91 13.33 -12.05
CA ARG A 27 8.28 14.33 -12.90
C ARG A 27 9.16 15.56 -13.16
N GLU A 28 10.07 15.84 -12.26
CA GLU A 28 10.94 17.02 -12.35
C GLU A 28 12.32 16.68 -12.92
N ARG A 29 12.84 15.50 -12.64
CA ARG A 29 14.19 15.12 -13.06
C ARG A 29 14.26 14.91 -14.56
N VAL A 30 15.15 15.66 -15.20
CA VAL A 30 15.43 15.51 -16.62
C VAL A 30 16.70 14.71 -16.79
N GLN A 31 16.60 13.55 -17.43
CA GLN A 31 17.74 12.69 -17.72
C GLN A 31 17.45 11.87 -18.98
N GLY A 32 18.40 11.84 -19.89
CA GLY A 32 18.25 11.15 -21.15
C GLY A 32 17.47 11.97 -22.15
N SER A 33 17.27 11.39 -23.33
CA SER A 33 16.54 12.05 -24.41
C SER A 33 15.70 11.02 -25.16
N ARG A 34 14.62 11.52 -25.77
CA ARG A 34 13.75 10.73 -26.62
C ARG A 34 13.40 11.55 -27.85
N ALA A 35 13.61 10.97 -29.02
CA ALA A 35 13.40 11.67 -30.30
C ALA A 35 14.17 13.01 -30.39
N GLY A 36 15.38 13.06 -29.82
CA GLY A 36 16.22 14.26 -29.83
C GLY A 36 15.85 15.30 -28.79
N GLN A 37 14.84 15.07 -27.95
CA GLN A 37 14.41 15.99 -26.90
C GLN A 37 14.73 15.40 -25.53
N ARG A 38 15.14 16.28 -24.59
CA ARG A 38 15.32 15.87 -23.18
C ARG A 38 13.95 15.63 -22.56
N ILE A 39 13.85 14.52 -21.80
CA ILE A 39 12.61 14.13 -21.15
C ILE A 39 12.83 13.96 -19.65
N THR A 40 11.77 14.13 -18.87
CA THR A 40 11.80 13.80 -17.46
C THR A 40 11.84 12.29 -17.28
N ILE A 41 12.42 11.82 -16.17
CA ILE A 41 12.63 10.38 -15.98
C ILE A 41 11.32 9.60 -15.85
N ILE A 42 10.20 10.26 -15.56
CA ILE A 42 8.90 9.59 -15.49
C ILE A 42 8.51 8.94 -16.83
N HIS A 43 9.06 9.40 -17.93
CA HIS A 43 8.79 8.83 -19.26
C HIS A 43 9.64 7.61 -19.60
N HIS A 44 10.65 7.30 -18.78
CA HIS A 44 11.44 6.09 -18.98
C HIS A 44 10.64 4.86 -18.54
N PRO A 45 10.58 3.80 -19.36
CA PRO A 45 9.78 2.62 -19.04
C PRO A 45 10.14 1.97 -17.69
N ASP A 46 11.43 1.90 -17.36
CA ASP A 46 11.87 1.30 -16.09
C ASP A 46 11.42 2.12 -14.89
N VAL A 47 11.50 3.45 -14.97
CA VAL A 47 11.04 4.34 -13.91
C VAL A 47 9.53 4.20 -13.74
N ARG A 48 8.79 4.16 -14.83
CA ARG A 48 7.33 3.95 -14.79
C ARG A 48 6.98 2.61 -14.16
N ARG A 49 7.71 1.56 -14.49
CA ARG A 49 7.52 0.24 -13.91
C ARG A 49 7.76 0.25 -12.40
N MET A 50 8.86 0.86 -11.95
CA MET A 50 9.16 0.96 -10.52
C MET A 50 8.08 1.74 -9.77
N LEU A 51 7.63 2.88 -10.31
CA LEU A 51 6.57 3.66 -9.69
C LEU A 51 5.25 2.90 -9.64
N MET A 52 4.93 2.15 -10.68
CA MET A 52 3.73 1.30 -10.70
C MET A 52 3.79 0.22 -9.64
N LEU A 53 4.95 -0.43 -9.46
CA LEU A 53 5.14 -1.43 -8.41
C LEU A 53 5.01 -0.82 -7.02
N MET A 54 5.58 0.36 -6.79
CA MET A 54 5.46 1.07 -5.53
C MET A 54 4.00 1.41 -5.22
N ARG A 55 3.28 1.93 -6.20
CA ARG A 55 1.87 2.27 -6.04
C ARG A 55 1.02 1.04 -5.77
N ALA A 56 1.22 -0.01 -6.54
CA ALA A 56 0.48 -1.26 -6.36
C ALA A 56 0.75 -1.87 -4.99
N GLY A 57 2.00 -1.84 -4.53
CA GLY A 57 2.38 -2.31 -3.20
C GLY A 57 1.72 -1.50 -2.09
N CYS A 58 1.72 -0.17 -2.20
CA CYS A 58 1.07 0.70 -1.23
C CYS A 58 -0.44 0.47 -1.18
N GLU A 59 -1.09 0.32 -2.33
CA GLU A 59 -2.52 0.06 -2.38
C GLU A 59 -2.87 -1.31 -1.79
N ALA A 60 -2.07 -2.33 -2.06
CA ALA A 60 -2.26 -3.67 -1.51
C ALA A 60 -2.07 -3.67 0.01
N MET A 61 -1.04 -3.00 0.52
CA MET A 61 -0.80 -2.88 1.96
C MET A 61 -1.91 -2.11 2.66
N ARG A 62 -2.44 -1.07 2.02
CA ARG A 62 -3.57 -0.29 2.56
C ARG A 62 -4.81 -1.16 2.66
N ALA A 63 -5.14 -1.92 1.63
CA ALA A 63 -6.26 -2.84 1.64
C ALA A 63 -6.11 -3.89 2.75
N LEU A 64 -4.91 -4.44 2.93
CA LEU A 64 -4.62 -5.40 3.98
C LEU A 64 -4.78 -4.77 5.36
N ALA A 65 -4.27 -3.56 5.57
CA ALA A 65 -4.35 -2.85 6.84
C ALA A 65 -5.81 -2.57 7.21
N TYR A 66 -6.61 -2.10 6.27
CA TYR A 66 -8.02 -1.80 6.51
C TYR A 66 -8.83 -3.07 6.77
N THR A 67 -8.55 -4.14 6.04
CA THR A 67 -9.20 -5.43 6.26
C THR A 67 -8.85 -5.97 7.65
N THR A 68 -7.59 -5.87 8.05
CA THR A 68 -7.13 -6.30 9.39
C THR A 68 -7.81 -5.48 10.48
N GLN A 69 -7.91 -4.17 10.31
CA GLN A 69 -8.60 -3.31 11.27
C GLN A 69 -10.08 -3.69 11.38
N ALA A 70 -10.73 -3.96 10.28
CA ALA A 70 -12.12 -4.40 10.29
C ALA A 70 -12.29 -5.72 11.06
N CYS A 71 -11.34 -6.64 10.92
CA CYS A 71 -11.35 -7.90 11.67
C CYS A 71 -11.16 -7.67 13.17
N VAL A 72 -10.29 -6.72 13.55
CA VAL A 72 -10.06 -6.36 14.96
C VAL A 72 -11.30 -5.73 15.56
N ASP A 73 -12.01 -4.89 14.80
CA ASP A 73 -13.19 -4.17 15.27
C ASP A 73 -14.44 -5.05 15.39
N ARG A 74 -14.44 -6.22 14.75
CA ARG A 74 -15.57 -7.14 14.85
C ARG A 74 -15.67 -7.75 16.24
N PRO A 75 -16.90 -7.91 16.78
CA PRO A 75 -17.06 -8.64 18.03
C PRO A 75 -16.57 -10.07 17.89
N THR A 76 -15.71 -10.49 18.82
CA THR A 76 -15.23 -11.87 18.86
C THR A 76 -16.28 -12.75 19.51
N PRO A 77 -16.81 -13.77 18.81
CA PRO A 77 -17.75 -14.68 19.45
C PRO A 77 -17.06 -15.46 20.57
N PRO A 78 -17.80 -15.85 21.63
CA PRO A 78 -17.22 -16.64 22.69
C PRO A 78 -16.76 -18.01 22.16
N TRP A 79 -15.73 -18.54 22.76
CA TRP A 79 -15.23 -19.88 22.42
C TRP A 79 -15.49 -20.85 23.57
N PRO A 80 -16.03 -22.05 23.31
CA PRO A 80 -16.51 -22.52 22.00
C PRO A 80 -17.78 -21.79 21.58
N PRO A 81 -18.07 -21.71 20.24
CA PRO A 81 -19.29 -21.03 19.78
C PRO A 81 -20.54 -21.69 20.34
N PRO A 82 -21.59 -20.92 20.66
CA PRO A 82 -22.82 -21.50 21.18
C PRO A 82 -23.44 -22.47 20.16
N VAL A 83 -23.96 -23.58 20.66
CA VAL A 83 -24.67 -24.56 19.83
C VAL A 83 -26.03 -23.98 19.48
N ARG A 84 -26.34 -23.92 18.18
CA ARG A 84 -27.65 -23.45 17.74
C ARG A 84 -28.71 -24.51 18.02
N PRO A 85 -29.93 -24.10 18.43
CA PRO A 85 -31.03 -25.05 18.57
C PRO A 85 -31.24 -25.84 17.26
N GLY A 86 -31.36 -27.15 17.36
CA GLY A 86 -31.54 -28.03 16.21
C GLY A 86 -30.28 -28.41 15.46
N SER A 87 -29.11 -27.85 15.80
CA SER A 87 -27.85 -28.29 15.23
C SER A 87 -27.21 -29.38 16.10
N ILE A 88 -26.59 -30.35 15.46
CA ILE A 88 -25.93 -31.47 16.09
C ILE A 88 -24.46 -31.46 15.79
#